data_dbfcc80ffd6a91fd7c4b2363031e1e10
#
_entry.id   dbfcc80ffd6a91fd7c4b2363031e1e10
#
_cell.length_a   1.000
_cell.length_b   1.000
_cell.length_c   1.000
_cell.angle_alpha   90.00
_cell.angle_beta   90.00
_cell.angle_gamma   90.00
#
_symmetry.space_group_name_H-M   'P 1'
#
loop_
_entity.id
_entity.type
_entity.pdbx_description
1 polymer ?
#
loop_
_entity_poly.entity_id
_entity_poly.type
_entity_poly.pdbx_seq_one_letter_code
_entity_poly.pdbx_strand_id
1 'polypeptide(L)'
;VFTTMMQRGYEDAKEVAQKYDFLEVMPKDAYLHLKERELIKNDQDLEEVLMNIVKLGDELGIPVVATGNVHYLNEQDDISRKIILQSINSNNTEQTLHPKVHFRTTNEMLEAFSFLGETKAKEVVVTNSQKVKNMIDSDVKPLKDDLYSPKMEGAEKEIRDMTYDKAKEWYGEDLPEIVEARIERELD
;
A
#
# COMPACT_ATOMS: atom_id res chain seq x y z
N VAL A 1 9.74 -12.44 3.56
CA VAL A 1 11.19 -12.71 3.52
C VAL A 1 11.92 -11.90 4.59
N PHE A 2 11.78 -10.55 4.62
CA PHE A 2 12.50 -9.68 5.56
C PHE A 2 12.31 -10.11 7.04
N THR A 3 11.08 -10.24 7.51
CA THR A 3 10.77 -10.65 8.88
C THR A 3 11.31 -12.05 9.19
N THR A 4 11.22 -12.97 8.24
CA THR A 4 11.74 -14.33 8.39
C THR A 4 13.27 -14.32 8.50
N MET A 5 13.95 -13.52 7.66
CA MET A 5 15.41 -13.33 7.71
C MET A 5 15.86 -12.85 9.09
N MET A 6 15.15 -11.89 9.68
CA MET A 6 15.47 -11.36 11.01
C MET A 6 15.21 -12.35 12.16
N GLN A 7 14.08 -13.07 12.10
CA GLN A 7 13.61 -13.88 13.24
C GLN A 7 14.10 -15.33 13.20
N ARG A 8 14.28 -15.90 12.00
CA ARG A 8 14.56 -17.32 11.79
C ARG A 8 15.85 -17.58 11.03
N GLY A 9 16.44 -16.54 10.44
CA GLY A 9 17.68 -16.64 9.71
C GLY A 9 17.53 -16.90 8.20
N TYR A 10 18.68 -17.14 7.58
CA TYR A 10 18.83 -17.15 6.11
C TYR A 10 18.11 -18.32 5.44
N GLU A 11 18.24 -19.55 5.98
CA GLU A 11 17.67 -20.74 5.34
C GLU A 11 16.14 -20.73 5.32
N ASP A 12 15.50 -20.31 6.43
CA ASP A 12 14.04 -20.17 6.48
C ASP A 12 13.56 -19.06 5.53
N ALA A 13 14.30 -17.95 5.44
CA ALA A 13 14.00 -16.88 4.51
C ALA A 13 14.12 -17.33 3.06
N LYS A 14 15.07 -18.22 2.74
CA LYS A 14 15.26 -18.82 1.42
C LYS A 14 14.06 -19.68 1.02
N GLU A 15 13.57 -20.52 1.91
CA GLU A 15 12.37 -21.33 1.67
C GLU A 15 11.15 -20.46 1.37
N VAL A 16 10.99 -19.36 2.12
CA VAL A 16 9.89 -18.40 1.91
C VAL A 16 10.07 -17.65 0.59
N ALA A 17 11.30 -17.23 0.25
CA ALA A 17 11.58 -16.46 -0.95
C ALA A 17 11.24 -17.20 -2.25
N GLN A 18 11.41 -18.51 -2.28
CA GLN A 18 11.08 -19.36 -3.45
C GLN A 18 9.61 -19.30 -3.89
N LYS A 19 8.72 -18.74 -3.06
CA LYS A 19 7.30 -18.61 -3.35
C LYS A 19 6.93 -17.31 -4.06
N TYR A 20 7.91 -16.44 -4.33
CA TYR A 20 7.69 -15.11 -4.90
C TYR A 20 8.41 -14.95 -6.24
N ASP A 21 7.81 -14.17 -7.13
CA ASP A 21 8.38 -13.84 -8.44
C ASP A 21 9.42 -12.73 -8.35
N PHE A 22 9.38 -11.91 -7.32
CA PHE A 22 10.39 -10.90 -6.98
C PHE A 22 10.44 -10.64 -5.47
N LEU A 23 11.54 -10.08 -4.99
CA LEU A 23 11.72 -9.66 -3.60
C LEU A 23 11.79 -8.13 -3.54
N GLU A 24 11.41 -7.58 -2.40
CA GLU A 24 11.38 -6.14 -2.16
C GLU A 24 12.31 -5.74 -1.02
N VAL A 25 13.02 -4.62 -1.21
CA VAL A 25 13.79 -3.94 -0.17
C VAL A 25 13.44 -2.45 -0.16
N MET A 26 13.46 -1.83 1.02
CA MET A 26 13.16 -0.40 1.19
C MET A 26 14.36 0.34 1.74
N PRO A 27 14.43 1.69 1.61
CA PRO A 27 15.44 2.52 2.28
C PRO A 27 15.46 2.28 3.79
N LYS A 28 16.64 2.37 4.40
CA LYS A 28 16.83 2.08 5.84
C LYS A 28 15.88 2.84 6.76
N ASP A 29 15.61 4.07 6.46
CA ASP A 29 14.74 4.93 7.26
C ASP A 29 13.23 4.56 7.17
N ALA A 30 12.83 3.72 6.22
CA ALA A 30 11.52 3.09 6.23
C ALA A 30 11.36 2.04 7.35
N TYR A 31 12.47 1.60 7.95
CA TYR A 31 12.51 0.61 9.02
C TYR A 31 12.78 1.21 10.41
N LEU A 32 12.72 2.53 10.60
CA LEU A 32 13.03 3.19 11.88
C LEU A 32 12.23 2.65 13.07
N HIS A 33 10.97 2.26 12.85
CA HIS A 33 10.12 1.66 13.87
C HIS A 33 10.65 0.32 14.44
N LEU A 34 11.54 -0.37 13.71
CA LEU A 34 12.15 -1.61 14.17
C LEU A 34 13.27 -1.36 15.18
N LYS A 35 13.93 -0.19 15.10
CA LYS A 35 14.91 0.23 16.11
C LYS A 35 14.22 0.54 17.44
N GLU A 36 13.09 1.22 17.41
CA GLU A 36 12.30 1.53 18.60
C GLU A 36 11.83 0.25 19.32
N ARG A 37 11.50 -0.78 18.56
CA ARG A 37 11.09 -2.08 19.08
C ARG A 37 12.28 -3.00 19.46
N GLU A 38 13.48 -2.47 19.42
CA GLU A 38 14.74 -3.20 19.70
C GLU A 38 14.93 -4.47 18.83
N LEU A 39 14.24 -4.53 17.69
CA LEU A 39 14.38 -5.65 16.75
C LEU A 39 15.63 -5.50 15.89
N ILE A 40 16.13 -4.29 15.72
CA ILE A 40 17.38 -3.93 15.03
C ILE A 40 18.15 -2.97 15.91
N LYS A 41 19.42 -3.25 16.19
CA LYS A 41 20.23 -2.46 17.11
C LYS A 41 20.79 -1.20 16.47
N ASN A 42 21.22 -1.28 15.22
CA ASN A 42 21.91 -0.21 14.50
C ASN A 42 21.70 -0.33 12.98
N ASP A 43 22.21 0.67 12.23
CA ASP A 43 22.08 0.67 10.77
C ASP A 43 22.88 -0.42 10.08
N GLN A 44 23.97 -0.89 10.67
CA GLN A 44 24.79 -1.97 10.10
C GLN A 44 24.06 -3.31 10.13
N ASP A 45 23.38 -3.62 11.23
CA ASP A 45 22.55 -4.83 11.34
C ASP A 45 21.44 -4.83 10.27
N LEU A 46 20.83 -3.65 10.02
CA LEU A 46 19.81 -3.50 8.99
C LEU A 46 20.39 -3.65 7.58
N GLU A 47 21.55 -3.03 7.31
CA GLU A 47 22.24 -3.18 6.04
C GLU A 47 22.61 -4.64 5.76
N GLU A 48 23.06 -5.38 6.77
CA GLU A 48 23.35 -6.80 6.66
C GLU A 48 22.11 -7.62 6.27
N VAL A 49 20.98 -7.34 6.90
CA VAL A 49 19.69 -7.99 6.55
C VAL A 49 19.31 -7.68 5.08
N LEU A 50 19.41 -6.42 4.67
CA LEU A 50 19.08 -6.01 3.30
C LEU A 50 20.06 -6.61 2.27
N MET A 51 21.35 -6.64 2.56
CA MET A 51 22.37 -7.30 1.71
C MET A 51 22.09 -8.80 1.60
N ASN A 52 21.72 -9.46 2.69
CA ASN A 52 21.37 -10.87 2.68
C ASN A 52 20.11 -11.16 1.83
N ILE A 53 19.12 -10.26 1.80
CA ILE A 53 17.95 -10.40 0.92
C ILE A 53 18.38 -10.25 -0.55
N VAL A 54 19.24 -9.29 -0.86
CA VAL A 54 19.76 -9.10 -2.22
C VAL A 54 20.56 -10.33 -2.66
N LYS A 55 21.47 -10.83 -1.81
CA LYS A 55 22.23 -12.07 -2.06
C LYS A 55 21.32 -13.27 -2.27
N LEU A 56 20.26 -13.39 -1.48
CA LEU A 56 19.26 -14.45 -1.61
C LEU A 56 18.55 -14.42 -2.97
N GLY A 57 18.19 -13.20 -3.45
CA GLY A 57 17.63 -13.03 -4.78
C GLY A 57 18.59 -13.47 -5.88
N ASP A 58 19.89 -13.12 -5.76
CA ASP A 58 20.94 -13.56 -6.69
C ASP A 58 21.05 -15.09 -6.71
N GLU A 59 21.08 -15.74 -5.54
CA GLU A 59 21.19 -17.20 -5.43
C GLU A 59 19.99 -17.93 -6.04
N LEU A 60 18.80 -17.39 -5.90
CA LEU A 60 17.55 -17.98 -6.40
C LEU A 60 17.21 -17.57 -7.84
N GLY A 61 17.93 -16.61 -8.42
CA GLY A 61 17.60 -16.01 -9.71
C GLY A 61 16.33 -15.16 -9.68
N ILE A 62 15.91 -14.69 -8.51
CA ILE A 62 14.71 -13.87 -8.29
C ILE A 62 15.12 -12.40 -8.23
N PRO A 63 14.54 -11.49 -9.04
CA PRO A 63 14.90 -10.09 -9.01
C PRO A 63 14.54 -9.45 -7.67
N VAL A 64 15.45 -8.68 -7.09
CA VAL A 64 15.20 -7.85 -5.92
C VAL A 64 15.00 -6.41 -6.37
N VAL A 65 13.91 -5.78 -5.95
CA VAL A 65 13.56 -4.40 -6.30
C VAL A 65 13.59 -3.49 -5.08
N ALA A 66 14.12 -2.29 -5.29
CA ALA A 66 14.07 -1.23 -4.28
C ALA A 66 12.80 -0.40 -4.47
N THR A 67 11.96 -0.32 -3.43
CA THR A 67 10.74 0.49 -3.40
C THR A 67 10.79 1.53 -2.30
N GLY A 68 10.05 2.64 -2.46
CA GLY A 68 10.04 3.73 -1.49
C GLY A 68 9.01 3.58 -0.38
N ASN A 69 8.04 2.66 -0.50
CA ASN A 69 6.86 2.60 0.38
C ASN A 69 6.21 3.97 0.58
N VAL A 70 5.99 4.69 -0.51
CA VAL A 70 5.63 6.12 -0.50
C VAL A 70 4.23 6.35 0.03
N HIS A 71 4.12 7.24 1.03
CA HIS A 71 2.85 7.65 1.63
C HIS A 71 2.61 9.17 1.59
N TYR A 72 3.65 9.97 1.31
CA TYR A 72 3.57 11.42 1.18
C TYR A 72 4.68 11.95 0.26
N LEU A 73 4.53 13.20 -0.21
CA LEU A 73 5.38 13.74 -1.26
C LEU A 73 6.73 14.24 -0.72
N ASN A 74 6.71 15.16 0.23
CA ASN A 74 7.92 15.79 0.75
C ASN A 74 8.25 15.27 2.15
N GLU A 75 9.52 15.30 2.54
CA GLU A 75 9.97 14.80 3.83
C GLU A 75 9.26 15.49 5.03
N GLN A 76 8.96 16.79 4.92
CA GLN A 76 8.24 17.54 5.95
C GLN A 76 6.77 17.17 6.11
N ASP A 77 6.17 16.45 5.16
CA ASP A 77 4.77 16.04 5.19
C ASP A 77 4.52 14.87 6.18
N ASP A 78 5.58 14.35 6.79
CA ASP A 78 5.50 13.30 7.81
C ASP A 78 4.65 13.73 9.02
N ILE A 79 4.62 15.02 9.34
CA ILE A 79 3.81 15.61 10.42
C ILE A 79 2.31 15.38 10.14
N SER A 80 1.86 15.68 8.92
CA SER A 80 0.48 15.49 8.52
C SER A 80 0.07 14.01 8.61
N ARG A 81 0.96 13.11 8.17
CA ARG A 81 0.74 11.67 8.30
C ARG A 81 0.63 11.23 9.76
N LYS A 82 1.50 11.73 10.64
CA LYS A 82 1.45 11.43 12.08
C LYS A 82 0.12 11.83 12.70
N ILE A 83 -0.37 13.03 12.40
CA ILE A 83 -1.66 13.53 12.88
C ILE A 83 -2.80 12.62 12.42
N ILE A 84 -2.82 12.24 11.14
CA ILE A 84 -3.84 11.34 10.58
C ILE A 84 -3.79 9.97 11.29
N LEU A 85 -2.61 9.38 11.43
CA LEU A 85 -2.45 8.08 12.09
C LEU A 85 -2.88 8.11 13.55
N GLN A 86 -2.60 9.20 14.28
CA GLN A 86 -3.07 9.38 15.65
C GLN A 86 -4.58 9.51 15.74
N SER A 87 -5.22 10.19 14.78
CA SER A 87 -6.68 10.33 14.77
C SER A 87 -7.41 9.01 14.50
N ILE A 88 -6.81 8.12 13.70
CA ILE A 88 -7.37 6.80 13.38
C ILE A 88 -7.09 5.78 14.48
N ASN A 89 -5.88 5.82 15.07
CA ASN A 89 -5.40 4.86 16.07
C ASN A 89 -5.28 5.50 17.45
N SER A 90 -6.37 6.00 18.02
CA SER A 90 -6.38 6.69 19.32
C SER A 90 -5.81 5.87 20.49
N ASN A 91 -5.63 4.56 20.33
CA ASN A 91 -5.12 3.66 21.37
C ASN A 91 -3.62 3.29 21.24
N ASN A 92 -2.91 3.78 20.21
CA ASN A 92 -1.52 3.40 19.95
C ASN A 92 -0.60 4.64 19.98
N THR A 93 -0.54 5.30 21.14
CA THR A 93 0.15 6.57 21.38
C THR A 93 1.67 6.44 21.61
N GLU A 94 2.23 5.24 21.60
CA GLU A 94 3.62 5.00 22.05
C GLU A 94 4.66 4.95 20.91
N GLN A 95 4.26 4.93 19.64
CA GLN A 95 5.25 4.88 18.55
C GLN A 95 5.82 6.27 18.29
N THR A 96 7.04 6.54 18.79
CA THR A 96 7.74 7.84 18.64
C THR A 96 8.53 7.93 17.33
N LEU A 97 9.09 6.80 16.84
CA LEU A 97 9.82 6.73 15.58
C LEU A 97 8.93 6.26 14.44
N HIS A 98 8.53 7.18 13.59
CA HIS A 98 7.77 6.87 12.39
C HIS A 98 8.70 6.59 11.21
N PRO A 99 8.36 5.60 10.34
CA PRO A 99 9.08 5.37 9.10
C PRO A 99 9.09 6.63 8.22
N LYS A 100 10.24 6.94 7.62
CA LYS A 100 10.33 7.99 6.61
C LYS A 100 10.00 7.39 5.24
N VAL A 101 8.81 7.71 4.76
CA VAL A 101 8.20 7.10 3.57
C VAL A 101 7.73 8.17 2.57
N HIS A 102 8.56 9.20 2.39
CA HIS A 102 8.35 10.23 1.37
C HIS A 102 8.75 9.74 -0.02
N PHE A 103 8.26 10.42 -1.04
CA PHE A 103 8.67 10.17 -2.42
C PHE A 103 10.15 10.51 -2.60
N ARG A 104 10.91 9.58 -3.18
CA ARG A 104 12.32 9.76 -3.53
C ARG A 104 12.51 9.70 -5.03
N THR A 105 13.31 10.59 -5.55
CA THR A 105 13.78 10.52 -6.93
C THR A 105 14.71 9.32 -7.13
N THR A 106 14.99 8.98 -8.39
CA THR A 106 15.92 7.88 -8.69
C THR A 106 17.31 8.10 -8.07
N ASN A 107 17.82 9.34 -8.07
CA ASN A 107 19.11 9.63 -7.49
C ASN A 107 19.12 9.46 -5.96
N GLU A 108 18.09 9.92 -5.27
CA GLU A 108 17.91 9.72 -3.83
C GLU A 108 17.76 8.23 -3.48
N MET A 109 17.07 7.45 -4.31
CA MET A 109 17.01 6.00 -4.14
C MET A 109 18.39 5.34 -4.34
N LEU A 110 19.15 5.73 -5.35
CA LEU A 110 20.51 5.22 -5.56
C LEU A 110 21.43 5.56 -4.39
N GLU A 111 21.32 6.76 -3.84
CA GLU A 111 22.05 7.18 -2.64
C GLU A 111 21.64 6.34 -1.41
N ALA A 112 20.35 6.12 -1.19
CA ALA A 112 19.82 5.32 -0.08
C ALA A 112 20.31 3.86 -0.11
N PHE A 113 20.62 3.32 -1.29
CA PHE A 113 21.14 1.97 -1.50
C PHE A 113 22.65 1.92 -1.81
N SER A 114 23.37 3.02 -1.62
CA SER A 114 24.83 3.11 -1.90
C SER A 114 25.67 2.08 -1.14
N PHE A 115 25.20 1.57 0.00
CA PHE A 115 25.86 0.51 0.77
C PHE A 115 25.96 -0.84 0.01
N LEU A 116 25.16 -1.05 -1.05
CA LEU A 116 25.27 -2.22 -1.94
C LEU A 116 26.38 -2.09 -2.99
N GLY A 117 27.02 -0.90 -3.09
CA GLY A 117 27.92 -0.54 -4.18
C GLY A 117 27.15 -0.12 -5.45
N GLU A 118 27.79 0.70 -6.30
CA GLU A 118 27.16 1.38 -7.43
C GLU A 118 26.40 0.44 -8.38
N THR A 119 27.04 -0.67 -8.78
CA THR A 119 26.47 -1.63 -9.73
C THR A 119 25.22 -2.32 -9.17
N LYS A 120 25.28 -2.80 -7.94
CA LYS A 120 24.16 -3.51 -7.31
C LYS A 120 23.04 -2.54 -6.93
N ALA A 121 23.35 -1.34 -6.46
CA ALA A 121 22.36 -0.29 -6.22
C ALA A 121 21.57 0.05 -7.48
N LYS A 122 22.27 0.25 -8.62
CA LYS A 122 21.62 0.48 -9.92
C LYS A 122 20.77 -0.72 -10.37
N GLU A 123 21.23 -1.94 -10.11
CA GLU A 123 20.47 -3.13 -10.42
C GLU A 123 19.13 -3.17 -9.67
N VAL A 124 19.14 -3.02 -8.34
CA VAL A 124 17.90 -3.13 -7.53
C VAL A 124 16.97 -1.92 -7.69
N VAL A 125 17.52 -0.71 -7.86
CA VAL A 125 16.71 0.53 -7.97
C VAL A 125 16.14 0.70 -9.38
N VAL A 126 16.94 0.45 -10.42
CA VAL A 126 16.56 0.78 -11.81
C VAL A 126 16.27 -0.46 -12.64
N THR A 127 17.25 -1.34 -12.76
CA THR A 127 17.18 -2.46 -13.72
C THR A 127 16.08 -3.44 -13.35
N ASN A 128 16.04 -3.88 -12.09
CA ASN A 128 15.06 -4.86 -11.64
C ASN A 128 13.64 -4.29 -11.56
N SER A 129 13.48 -2.98 -11.25
CA SER A 129 12.17 -2.31 -11.32
C SER A 129 11.59 -2.36 -12.75
N GLN A 130 12.41 -2.17 -13.78
CA GLN A 130 11.98 -2.33 -15.17
C GLN A 130 11.69 -3.79 -15.53
N LYS A 131 12.44 -4.75 -14.99
CA LYS A 131 12.15 -6.17 -15.18
C LYS A 131 10.78 -6.53 -14.62
N VAL A 132 10.49 -6.15 -13.36
CA VAL A 132 9.18 -6.41 -12.73
C VAL A 132 8.05 -5.73 -13.47
N LYS A 133 8.22 -4.48 -13.92
CA LYS A 133 7.24 -3.80 -14.78
C LYS A 133 6.90 -4.63 -16.03
N ASN A 134 7.91 -5.24 -16.66
CA ASN A 134 7.72 -6.03 -17.88
C ASN A 134 7.11 -7.42 -17.61
N MET A 135 7.06 -7.88 -16.36
CA MET A 135 6.37 -9.12 -15.96
C MET A 135 4.85 -8.91 -15.83
N ILE A 136 4.40 -7.67 -15.74
CA ILE A 136 2.99 -7.33 -15.56
C ILE A 136 2.29 -7.31 -16.91
N ASP A 137 1.24 -8.11 -17.04
CA ASP A 137 0.35 -8.08 -18.20
C ASP A 137 -0.62 -6.91 -18.06
N SER A 138 -0.53 -5.92 -18.95
CA SER A 138 -1.36 -4.72 -18.97
C SER A 138 -2.81 -4.99 -19.40
N ASP A 139 -3.07 -6.13 -20.05
CA ASP A 139 -4.39 -6.45 -20.62
C ASP A 139 -5.28 -7.20 -19.62
N VAL A 140 -4.72 -7.63 -18.48
CA VAL A 140 -5.50 -8.27 -17.41
C VAL A 140 -6.27 -7.23 -16.62
N LYS A 141 -7.59 -7.25 -16.73
CA LYS A 141 -8.50 -6.44 -15.92
C LYS A 141 -9.12 -7.31 -14.82
N PRO A 142 -8.76 -7.13 -13.54
CA PRO A 142 -9.30 -7.92 -12.43
C PRO A 142 -10.78 -7.63 -12.18
N LEU A 143 -11.25 -6.44 -12.55
CA LEU A 143 -12.65 -6.03 -12.48
C LEU A 143 -13.18 -5.76 -13.89
N LYS A 144 -14.43 -6.15 -14.13
CA LYS A 144 -15.13 -5.78 -15.35
C LYS A 144 -15.46 -4.29 -15.34
N ASP A 145 -15.51 -3.66 -16.52
CA ASP A 145 -15.77 -2.22 -16.64
C ASP A 145 -17.21 -1.80 -16.31
N ASP A 146 -18.15 -2.77 -16.27
CA ASP A 146 -19.56 -2.51 -16.04
C ASP A 146 -19.96 -2.61 -14.55
N LEU A 147 -21.02 -1.93 -14.19
CA LEU A 147 -21.68 -2.08 -12.89
C LEU A 147 -22.53 -3.37 -12.90
N TYR A 148 -22.25 -4.25 -11.95
CA TYR A 148 -22.97 -5.51 -11.76
C TYR A 148 -23.81 -5.46 -10.49
N SER A 149 -24.96 -4.80 -10.57
CA SER A 149 -25.92 -4.80 -9.48
C SER A 149 -26.70 -6.13 -9.49
N PRO A 150 -27.01 -6.73 -8.32
CA PRO A 150 -27.89 -7.88 -8.25
C PRO A 150 -29.28 -7.49 -8.78
N LYS A 151 -29.79 -8.31 -9.71
CA LYS A 151 -31.16 -8.14 -10.21
C LYS A 151 -32.13 -8.81 -9.24
N MET A 152 -32.95 -8.00 -8.59
CA MET A 152 -34.02 -8.46 -7.71
C MET A 152 -35.35 -8.08 -8.35
N GLU A 153 -36.19 -9.07 -8.66
CA GLU A 153 -37.48 -8.84 -9.28
C GLU A 153 -38.39 -8.00 -8.35
N GLY A 154 -38.94 -6.92 -8.88
CA GLY A 154 -39.80 -5.99 -8.14
C GLY A 154 -39.10 -4.96 -7.26
N ALA A 155 -37.77 -5.00 -7.10
CA ALA A 155 -37.03 -4.09 -6.22
C ALA A 155 -37.20 -2.60 -6.61
N GLU A 156 -37.24 -2.30 -7.90
CA GLU A 156 -37.44 -0.91 -8.38
C GLU A 156 -38.79 -0.36 -7.94
N LYS A 157 -39.84 -1.16 -8.04
CA LYS A 157 -41.17 -0.78 -7.57
C LYS A 157 -41.21 -0.63 -6.05
N GLU A 158 -40.65 -1.58 -5.34
CA GLU A 158 -40.64 -1.58 -3.88
C GLU A 158 -39.90 -0.35 -3.33
N ILE A 159 -38.70 -0.02 -3.85
CA ILE A 159 -37.96 1.17 -3.41
C ILE A 159 -38.71 2.46 -3.73
N ARG A 160 -39.39 2.54 -4.89
CA ARG A 160 -40.23 3.68 -5.25
C ARG A 160 -41.38 3.85 -4.28
N ASP A 161 -42.15 2.77 -4.03
CA ASP A 161 -43.30 2.80 -3.12
C ASP A 161 -42.86 3.22 -1.70
N MET A 162 -41.78 2.61 -1.17
CA MET A 162 -41.22 2.98 0.14
C MET A 162 -40.76 4.45 0.20
N THR A 163 -40.18 4.98 -0.88
CA THR A 163 -39.71 6.37 -0.94
C THR A 163 -40.88 7.33 -0.91
N TYR A 164 -41.93 7.08 -1.69
CA TYR A 164 -43.13 7.93 -1.70
C TYR A 164 -43.90 7.84 -0.39
N ASP A 165 -44.06 6.67 0.21
CA ASP A 165 -44.69 6.49 1.51
C ASP A 165 -43.95 7.31 2.60
N LYS A 166 -42.64 7.26 2.59
CA LYS A 166 -41.83 8.02 3.55
C LYS A 166 -41.87 9.51 3.30
N ALA A 167 -41.93 9.95 2.06
CA ALA A 167 -42.07 11.34 1.69
C ALA A 167 -43.43 11.90 2.17
N LYS A 168 -44.51 11.15 1.97
CA LYS A 168 -45.86 11.53 2.45
C LYS A 168 -45.94 11.58 3.98
N GLU A 169 -45.30 10.67 4.69
CA GLU A 169 -45.18 10.71 6.15
C GLU A 169 -44.56 12.04 6.64
N TRP A 170 -43.55 12.54 5.92
CA TRP A 170 -42.80 13.73 6.35
C TRP A 170 -43.38 15.04 5.85
N TYR A 171 -43.94 15.07 4.64
CA TYR A 171 -44.39 16.30 3.95
C TYR A 171 -45.90 16.39 3.76
N GLY A 172 -46.65 15.33 4.12
CA GLY A 172 -48.10 15.25 3.92
C GLY A 172 -48.49 14.54 2.59
N GLU A 173 -49.77 14.25 2.41
CA GLU A 173 -50.27 13.51 1.25
C GLU A 173 -50.04 14.27 -0.07
N ASP A 174 -50.16 15.60 -0.06
CA ASP A 174 -49.87 16.48 -1.21
C ASP A 174 -48.38 16.88 -1.14
N LEU A 175 -47.51 16.17 -1.82
CA LEU A 175 -46.07 16.44 -1.84
C LEU A 175 -45.77 17.78 -2.51
N PRO A 176 -44.89 18.62 -1.92
CA PRO A 176 -44.37 19.80 -2.63
C PRO A 176 -43.66 19.40 -3.94
N GLU A 177 -43.87 20.17 -5.03
CA GLU A 177 -43.31 19.93 -6.34
C GLU A 177 -41.75 19.70 -6.32
N ILE A 178 -41.05 20.46 -5.48
CA ILE A 178 -39.60 20.33 -5.31
C ILE A 178 -39.20 18.98 -4.73
N VAL A 179 -40.00 18.40 -3.83
CA VAL A 179 -39.78 17.09 -3.23
C VAL A 179 -40.03 16.00 -4.24
N GLU A 180 -41.13 16.08 -4.96
CA GLU A 180 -41.49 15.11 -5.99
C GLU A 180 -40.46 15.09 -7.12
N ALA A 181 -40.05 16.24 -7.63
CA ALA A 181 -39.00 16.36 -8.63
C ALA A 181 -37.64 15.79 -8.15
N ARG A 182 -37.34 15.92 -6.86
CA ARG A 182 -36.14 15.34 -6.30
C ARG A 182 -36.21 13.81 -6.22
N ILE A 183 -37.34 13.26 -5.78
CA ILE A 183 -37.56 11.82 -5.71
C ILE A 183 -37.39 11.19 -7.11
N GLU A 184 -38.06 11.73 -8.11
CA GLU A 184 -37.95 11.21 -9.48
C GLU A 184 -36.49 11.21 -9.98
N ARG A 185 -35.77 12.30 -9.76
CA ARG A 185 -34.36 12.42 -10.15
C ARG A 185 -33.43 11.41 -9.45
N GLU A 186 -33.74 11.02 -8.22
CA GLU A 186 -32.89 10.09 -7.48
C GLU A 186 -33.25 8.62 -7.73
N LEU A 187 -34.47 8.36 -8.27
CA LEU A 187 -34.93 7.02 -8.62
C LEU A 187 -34.63 6.61 -10.09
N ASP A 188 -34.32 7.59 -10.97
CA ASP A 188 -33.84 7.38 -12.34
C ASP A 188 -32.35 7.01 -12.37
#